data_d1cefb2551a3fafef03398ef63e56eeb
#
_entry.id   d1cefb2551a3fafef03398ef63e56eeb
#
_cell.length_a   1.000
_cell.length_b   1.000
_cell.length_c   1.000
_cell.angle_alpha   90.00
_cell.angle_beta   90.00
_cell.angle_gamma   90.00
#
_symmetry.space_group_name_H-M   'P 1'
#
loop_
_entity.id
_entity.type
_entity.pdbx_description
1 polymer ?
#
loop_
_entity_poly.entity_id
_entity_poly.type
_entity_poly.pdbx_seq_one_letter_code
_entity_poly.pdbx_strand_id
1 'polypeptide(L)' 'MVKVNIEKLLKENKRSKYWLCNQMEITMHNLNRVILGETKSISFKYIQDFCKYLDCTPSELFTIEIDDKDDEKI' A
#
# COMPACT_ATOMS: atom_id res chain seq x y z
N MET A 1 8.50 -2.72 10.91
CA MET A 1 8.34 -1.83 9.76
C MET A 1 7.26 -2.35 8.83
N VAL A 2 6.37 -1.50 8.38
CA VAL A 2 5.29 -1.89 7.48
C VAL A 2 5.55 -1.31 6.10
N LYS A 3 5.50 -2.16 5.10
CA LYS A 3 5.65 -1.74 3.69
C LYS A 3 4.36 -1.98 2.94
N VAL A 4 4.07 -1.12 1.98
CA VAL A 4 2.88 -1.24 1.14
C VAL A 4 3.32 -1.72 -0.24
N ASN A 5 2.75 -2.83 -0.69
CA ASN A 5 3.19 -3.51 -1.91
C ASN A 5 2.45 -3.03 -3.16
N ILE A 6 2.13 -1.73 -3.22
CA ILE A 6 1.33 -1.17 -4.31
C ILE A 6 2.01 -1.32 -5.67
N GLU A 7 3.30 -1.00 -5.75
CA GLU A 7 4.02 -1.07 -7.03
C GLU A 7 4.08 -2.51 -7.56
N LYS A 8 4.32 -3.46 -6.66
CA LYS A 8 4.36 -4.86 -7.04
C LYS A 8 3.01 -5.33 -7.58
N LEU A 9 1.95 -4.97 -6.88
CA LEU A 9 0.59 -5.37 -7.27
C LEU A 9 0.15 -4.70 -8.57
N LEU A 10 0.51 -3.45 -8.78
CA LEU A 10 0.24 -2.77 -10.05
C LEU A 10 0.93 -3.49 -11.21
N LYS A 11 2.18 -3.88 -11.00
CA LYS A 11 2.95 -4.58 -12.01
C LYS A 11 2.34 -5.95 -12.34
N GLU A 12 1.91 -6.67 -11.32
CA GLU A 12 1.25 -7.95 -11.48
C GLU A 12 -0.06 -7.83 -12.25
N ASN A 13 -0.80 -6.73 -12.05
CA ASN A 13 -2.05 -6.46 -12.72
C ASN A 13 -1.87 -5.72 -14.05
N LYS A 14 -0.63 -5.43 -14.45
CA LYS A 14 -0.31 -4.69 -15.67
C LYS A 14 -1.00 -3.34 -15.71
N ARG A 15 -1.00 -2.64 -14.57
CA ARG A 15 -1.59 -1.31 -14.42
C ARG A 15 -0.53 -0.31 -13.99
N SER A 16 -0.76 0.96 -14.32
CA SER A 16 0.14 2.05 -13.94
C SER A 16 -0.34 2.75 -12.68
N LYS A 17 0.58 3.48 -12.03
CA LYS A 17 0.22 4.36 -10.91
C LYS A 17 -0.81 5.40 -11.35
N TYR A 18 -0.67 5.88 -12.57
CA TYR A 18 -1.58 6.88 -13.12
C TYR A 18 -3.00 6.35 -13.19
N TRP A 19 -3.15 5.11 -13.65
CA TRP A 19 -4.44 4.45 -13.67
C TRP A 19 -5.06 4.37 -12.28
N LEU A 20 -4.26 3.99 -11.30
CA LEU A 20 -4.74 3.85 -9.91
C LEU A 20 -5.17 5.20 -9.34
N CYS A 21 -4.40 6.25 -9.60
CA CYS A 21 -4.77 7.60 -9.16
C CYS A 21 -6.13 8.02 -9.72
N ASN A 22 -6.36 7.73 -10.98
CA ASN A 22 -7.64 8.05 -11.62
C ASN A 22 -8.80 7.27 -11.02
N GLN A 23 -8.57 5.99 -10.72
CA GLN A 23 -9.62 5.16 -10.12
C GLN A 23 -9.97 5.60 -8.71
N MET A 24 -8.97 5.97 -7.93
CA MET A 24 -9.16 6.36 -6.53
C MET A 24 -9.40 7.84 -6.34
N GLU A 25 -9.29 8.63 -7.40
CA GLU A 25 -9.42 10.09 -7.35
C GLU A 25 -8.43 10.72 -6.36
N ILE A 26 -7.20 10.23 -6.36
CA ILE A 26 -6.12 10.79 -5.53
C ILE A 26 -5.01 11.33 -6.43
N THR A 27 -4.20 12.21 -5.87
CA THR A 27 -3.08 12.78 -6.60
C THR A 27 -1.91 11.81 -6.63
N MET A 28 -1.05 11.95 -7.62
CA MET A 28 0.18 11.16 -7.70
C MET A 28 1.07 11.43 -6.49
N HIS A 29 1.07 12.66 -5.99
CA HIS A 29 1.83 13.03 -4.79
C HIS A 29 1.38 12.21 -3.59
N ASN A 30 0.07 12.12 -3.36
CA ASN A 30 -0.48 11.36 -2.24
C ASN A 30 -0.22 9.87 -2.39
N LEU A 31 -0.37 9.34 -3.59
CA LEU A 31 -0.08 7.93 -3.84
C LEU A 31 1.38 7.60 -3.55
N ASN A 32 2.31 8.43 -4.02
CA ASN A 32 3.73 8.22 -3.77
C ASN A 32 4.07 8.28 -2.28
N ARG A 33 3.43 9.17 -1.53
CA ARG A 33 3.63 9.23 -0.08
C ARG A 33 3.23 7.92 0.61
N VAL A 34 2.13 7.32 0.17
CA VAL A 34 1.70 6.03 0.70
C VAL A 34 2.70 4.94 0.32
N ILE A 35 3.14 4.91 -0.93
CA ILE A 35 4.09 3.91 -1.43
C ILE A 35 5.42 3.99 -0.67
N LEU A 36 5.90 5.20 -0.41
CA LEU A 36 7.17 5.40 0.28
C LEU A 36 7.07 5.22 1.80
N GLY A 37 5.86 5.01 2.32
CA GLY A 37 5.67 4.83 3.75
C GLY A 37 5.83 6.11 4.55
N GLU A 38 5.67 7.26 3.94
CA GLU A 38 5.78 8.55 4.62
C GLU A 38 4.57 8.88 5.49
N THR A 39 3.46 8.17 5.28
CA THR A 39 2.26 8.36 6.08
C THR A 39 2.31 7.45 7.31
N LYS A 40 1.91 7.97 8.47
CA LYS A 40 1.88 7.20 9.70
C LYS A 40 0.68 6.28 9.78
N SER A 41 -0.35 6.59 9.05
CA SER A 41 -1.58 5.79 9.03
C SER A 41 -2.18 5.83 7.64
N ILE A 42 -3.02 4.84 7.36
CA ILE A 42 -3.75 4.77 6.11
C ILE A 42 -5.22 4.55 6.45
N SER A 43 -6.12 5.24 5.77
CA SER A 43 -7.54 5.14 6.06
C SER A 43 -8.11 3.80 5.59
N PHE A 44 -9.17 3.35 6.24
CA PHE A 44 -9.86 2.12 5.82
C PHE A 44 -10.38 2.23 4.39
N LYS A 45 -10.81 3.42 3.98
CA LYS A 45 -11.25 3.65 2.61
C LYS A 45 -10.13 3.37 1.61
N TYR A 46 -8.93 3.85 1.90
CA TYR A 46 -7.78 3.60 1.03
C TYR A 46 -7.43 2.13 0.97
N ILE A 47 -7.45 1.44 2.10
CA ILE A 47 -7.18 0.01 2.14
C ILE A 47 -8.20 -0.74 1.28
N GLN A 48 -9.47 -0.40 1.43
CA GLN A 48 -10.55 -1.01 0.67
C GLN A 48 -10.37 -0.77 -0.83
N ASP A 49 -10.07 0.47 -1.22
CA ASP A 49 -9.89 0.83 -2.62
C ASP A 49 -8.67 0.13 -3.23
N PHE A 50 -7.55 0.10 -2.50
CA PHE A 50 -6.37 -0.60 -2.99
C PHE A 50 -6.66 -2.08 -3.22
N CYS A 51 -7.34 -2.72 -2.27
CA CYS A 51 -7.69 -4.14 -2.41
C CYS A 51 -8.64 -4.37 -3.58
N LYS A 52 -9.58 -3.47 -3.77
CA LYS A 52 -10.55 -3.57 -4.87
C LYS A 52 -9.90 -3.42 -6.23
N TYR A 53 -9.10 -2.35 -6.41
CA TYR A 53 -8.52 -2.04 -7.72
C TYR A 53 -7.29 -2.87 -8.04
N LEU A 54 -6.57 -3.32 -7.03
CA LEU A 54 -5.39 -4.16 -7.22
C LEU A 54 -5.71 -5.66 -7.13
N ASP A 55 -6.98 -5.99 -6.89
CA ASP A 55 -7.46 -7.37 -6.80
C ASP A 55 -6.61 -8.18 -5.82
N CYS A 56 -6.53 -7.68 -4.59
CA CYS A 56 -5.72 -8.32 -3.56
C CYS A 56 -6.41 -8.26 -2.21
N THR A 57 -5.88 -9.04 -1.26
CA THR A 57 -6.31 -8.98 0.13
C THR A 57 -5.42 -8.00 0.90
N PRO A 58 -5.85 -7.54 2.09
CA PRO A 58 -4.98 -6.71 2.92
C PRO A 58 -3.65 -7.39 3.25
N SER A 59 -3.64 -8.72 3.39
CA SER A 59 -2.41 -9.46 3.64
C SER A 59 -1.42 -9.36 2.50
N GLU A 60 -1.93 -9.29 1.28
CA GLU A 60 -1.08 -9.13 0.10
C GLU A 60 -0.63 -7.67 -0.09
N LEU A 61 -1.46 -6.74 0.38
CA LEU A 61 -1.18 -5.32 0.25
C LEU A 61 -0.03 -4.88 1.15
N PHE A 62 0.07 -5.44 2.34
CA PHE A 62 1.05 -5.03 3.34
C PHE A 62 2.10 -6.10 3.58
N THR A 63 3.34 -5.65 3.79
CA THR A 63 4.42 -6.50 4.30
C THR A 63 4.87 -5.91 5.62
N ILE A 64 4.89 -6.74 6.66
CA ILE A 64 5.33 -6.34 7.99
C ILE A 64 6.67 -7.01 8.26
N GLU A 65 7.69 -6.20 8.48
CA GLU A 65 9.02 -6.67 8.87
C GLU A 65 9.18 -6.42 10.37
N ILE A 66 9.42 -7.49 11.11
CA ILE A 66 9.59 -7.42 12.56
C ILE A 66 11.08 -7.47 12.86
N ASP A 67 11.57 -6.45 13.58
CA ASP A 67 12.94 -6.41 14.05
C ASP A 67 13.09 -7.34 15.25
N ASP A 68 14.17 -8.10 15.31
CA ASP A 68 14.46 -8.99 16.44
C ASP A 68 14.44 -8.25 17.78
N LYS A 69 14.86 -7.00 17.78
CA LYS A 69 14.83 -6.17 18.99
C LYS A 69 13.42 -5.90 19.48
N ASP A 70 12.47 -5.80 18.57
CA ASP A 70 11.08 -5.58 18.94
C ASP A 70 10.48 -6.82 19.58
N ASP A 71 10.88 -7.99 19.12
CA ASP A 71 10.45 -9.26 19.71
C ASP A 71 10.92 -9.40 21.15
N GLU A 72 12.10 -8.92 21.47
CA GLU A 72 12.67 -9.01 22.81
C GLU A 72 11.93 -8.16 23.83
N LYS A 73 11.18 -7.17 23.39
CA LYS A 73 10.42 -6.29 24.26
C LYS A 73 9.10 -6.86 24.71
N ILE A 74 8.72 -7.95 24.12
CA ILE A 74 7.48 -8.62 24.46
C ILE A 74 7.73 -9.66 25.57
#